data_a3fdfd25e09057de79ccd393ed484117
#
_entry.id   a3fdfd25e09057de79ccd393ed484117
#
_cell.length_a   1.000
_cell.length_b   1.000
_cell.length_c   1.000
_cell.angle_alpha   90.00
_cell.angle_beta   90.00
_cell.angle_gamma   90.00
#
_symmetry.space_group_name_H-M   'P 1'
#
loop_
_entity.id
_entity.type
_entity.pdbx_description
1 polymer ?
#
loop_
_entity_poly.entity_id
_entity_poly.type
_entity_poly.pdbx_seq_one_letter_code
_entity_poly.pdbx_strand_id
1 'polypeptide(L)'
;MLAQGASPKGDMPYLSRYNLKTKKNTELWRCEDGYYETILKVANPEKLQLITSRQSITEPANLCSRDLKKKKFAQLTHFANPYPAMANVSKQKIKYKRADGLDLTATVYLPAGYDKAKDGPLPVLMWAYPREYKSKAEASQVRGSQYMFTNINYGSPVYWVLRGFCIMENVEMPI
;
A
#
# COMPACT_ATOMS: atom_id res chain seq x y z
N MET A 1 -4.67 19.01 -8.91
CA MET A 1 -3.80 17.91 -9.36
C MET A 1 -3.94 16.77 -8.35
N LEU A 2 -4.12 15.57 -8.87
CA LEU A 2 -4.11 14.33 -8.10
C LEU A 2 -2.80 13.61 -8.39
N ALA A 3 -2.19 13.00 -7.39
CA ALA A 3 -0.98 12.22 -7.58
C ALA A 3 -0.92 11.03 -6.61
N GLN A 4 -0.21 9.98 -7.01
CA GLN A 4 0.00 8.79 -6.18
C GLN A 4 0.92 9.05 -4.98
N GLY A 5 1.75 10.11 -5.06
CA GLY A 5 2.59 10.53 -3.94
C GLY A 5 3.68 9.54 -3.61
N ALA A 6 4.47 9.11 -4.61
CA ALA A 6 5.61 8.24 -4.40
C ALA A 6 6.53 8.78 -3.31
N SER A 7 6.93 7.93 -2.39
CA SER A 7 7.81 8.27 -1.27
C SER A 7 8.73 7.08 -0.93
N PRO A 8 9.80 7.28 -0.13
CA PRO A 8 10.62 6.17 0.36
C PRO A 8 9.86 5.11 1.19
N LYS A 9 8.67 5.46 1.67
CA LYS A 9 7.77 4.54 2.40
C LYS A 9 6.69 3.89 1.52
N GLY A 10 6.67 4.22 0.22
CA GLY A 10 5.63 3.82 -0.72
C GLY A 10 4.69 4.96 -1.09
N ASP A 11 3.61 4.64 -1.77
CA ASP A 11 2.66 5.62 -2.28
C ASP A 11 1.84 6.25 -1.16
N MET A 12 1.80 7.57 -1.14
CA MET A 12 0.99 8.40 -0.24
C MET A 12 0.18 9.39 -1.10
N PRO A 13 -1.00 9.00 -1.61
CA PRO A 13 -1.82 9.83 -2.48
C PRO A 13 -2.12 11.21 -1.89
N TYR A 14 -2.12 12.23 -2.74
CA TYR A 14 -2.41 13.59 -2.32
C TYR A 14 -3.19 14.40 -3.36
N LEU A 15 -3.80 15.48 -2.89
CA LEU A 15 -4.46 16.50 -3.70
C LEU A 15 -3.74 17.82 -3.55
N SER A 16 -3.39 18.45 -4.66
CA SER A 16 -2.85 19.81 -4.66
C SER A 16 -3.60 20.74 -5.61
N ARG A 17 -3.57 22.02 -5.27
CA ARG A 17 -4.05 23.11 -6.13
C ARG A 17 -2.85 23.78 -6.78
N TYR A 18 -2.85 23.85 -8.10
CA TYR A 18 -1.84 24.57 -8.85
C TYR A 18 -2.44 25.85 -9.44
N ASN A 19 -1.84 26.99 -9.11
CA ASN A 19 -2.23 28.29 -9.65
C ASN A 19 -1.46 28.56 -10.94
N LEU A 20 -2.16 28.64 -12.07
CA LEU A 20 -1.54 28.80 -13.40
C LEU A 20 -0.84 30.15 -13.58
N LYS A 21 -1.33 31.21 -12.90
CA LYS A 21 -0.74 32.56 -13.00
C LYS A 21 0.53 32.68 -12.16
N THR A 22 0.49 32.28 -10.90
CA THR A 22 1.59 32.41 -9.97
C THR A 22 2.54 31.21 -9.97
N LYS A 23 2.20 30.15 -10.72
CA LYS A 23 2.91 28.86 -10.76
C LYS A 23 3.11 28.20 -9.38
N LYS A 24 2.32 28.62 -8.40
CA LYS A 24 2.39 28.10 -7.03
C LYS A 24 1.56 26.84 -6.89
N ASN A 25 2.16 25.80 -6.31
CA ASN A 25 1.49 24.57 -5.90
C ASN A 25 1.21 24.60 -4.39
N THR A 26 -0.02 24.24 -3.99
CA THR A 26 -0.44 24.17 -2.59
C THR A 26 -1.08 22.81 -2.35
N GLU A 27 -0.51 22.02 -1.44
CA GLU A 27 -1.10 20.75 -1.04
C GLU A 27 -2.34 21.03 -0.19
N LEU A 28 -3.44 20.37 -0.54
CA LEU A 28 -4.74 20.53 0.11
C LEU A 28 -5.07 19.35 1.01
N TRP A 29 -4.57 18.18 0.68
CA TRP A 29 -4.80 16.94 1.40
C TRP A 29 -3.74 15.90 1.03
N ARG A 30 -3.40 15.03 1.96
CA ARG A 30 -2.56 13.86 1.79
C ARG A 30 -3.13 12.68 2.57
N CYS A 31 -2.98 11.48 2.04
CA CYS A 31 -3.31 10.24 2.71
C CYS A 31 -2.57 10.14 4.07
N GLU A 32 -3.31 9.76 5.10
CA GLU A 32 -2.78 9.54 6.45
C GLU A 32 -1.93 8.28 6.53
N ASP A 33 -0.92 8.30 7.41
CA ASP A 33 -0.13 7.10 7.72
C ASP A 33 -1.05 6.01 8.32
N GLY A 34 -0.75 4.74 8.07
CA GLY A 34 -1.61 3.61 8.47
C GLY A 34 -2.71 3.25 7.47
N TYR A 35 -2.95 4.09 6.47
CA TYR A 35 -3.97 3.88 5.45
C TYR A 35 -3.41 4.04 4.04
N TYR A 36 -4.11 3.43 3.09
CA TYR A 36 -3.98 3.76 1.68
C TYR A 36 -5.32 4.29 1.19
N GLU A 37 -5.37 5.61 0.97
CA GLU A 37 -6.59 6.28 0.56
C GLU A 37 -6.38 7.03 -0.74
N THR A 38 -7.20 6.72 -1.74
CA THR A 38 -7.16 7.33 -3.07
C THR A 38 -8.38 8.18 -3.32
N ILE A 39 -8.23 9.28 -4.04
CA ILE A 39 -9.34 10.13 -4.42
C ILE A 39 -9.98 9.57 -5.69
N LEU A 40 -11.24 9.18 -5.61
CA LEU A 40 -12.04 8.72 -6.74
C LEU A 40 -12.68 9.89 -7.49
N LYS A 41 -13.14 10.90 -6.74
CA LYS A 41 -13.82 12.06 -7.30
C LYS A 41 -13.68 13.29 -6.43
N VAL A 42 -13.48 14.44 -7.05
CA VAL A 42 -13.71 15.75 -6.42
C VAL A 42 -15.18 16.08 -6.64
N ALA A 43 -16.02 15.84 -5.66
CA ALA A 43 -17.47 15.98 -5.76
C ALA A 43 -17.89 17.45 -5.85
N ASN A 44 -17.22 18.33 -5.10
CA ASN A 44 -17.39 19.77 -5.17
C ASN A 44 -16.04 20.48 -5.02
N PRO A 45 -15.49 21.05 -6.10
CA PRO A 45 -14.18 21.73 -6.05
C PRO A 45 -14.16 22.98 -5.17
N GLU A 46 -15.26 23.74 -5.13
CA GLU A 46 -15.35 24.99 -4.35
C GLU A 46 -15.40 24.71 -2.85
N LYS A 47 -16.17 23.69 -2.45
CA LYS A 47 -16.28 23.25 -1.06
C LYS A 47 -15.18 22.28 -0.67
N LEU A 48 -14.33 21.84 -1.62
CA LEU A 48 -13.30 20.81 -1.42
C LEU A 48 -13.89 19.51 -0.82
N GLN A 49 -14.99 19.06 -1.42
CA GLN A 49 -15.63 17.80 -1.06
C GLN A 49 -15.13 16.69 -1.96
N LEU A 50 -14.71 15.59 -1.36
CA LEU A 50 -14.09 14.45 -2.04
C LEU A 50 -14.89 13.18 -1.77
N ILE A 51 -14.87 12.27 -2.75
CA ILE A 51 -15.19 10.86 -2.56
C ILE A 51 -13.88 10.11 -2.71
N THR A 52 -13.57 9.30 -1.71
CA THR A 52 -12.31 8.54 -1.62
C THR A 52 -12.58 7.05 -1.46
N SER A 53 -11.58 6.24 -1.79
CA SER A 53 -11.51 4.83 -1.44
C SER A 53 -10.41 4.66 -0.41
N ARG A 54 -10.75 4.21 0.78
CA ARG A 54 -9.84 4.08 1.94
C ARG A 54 -9.76 2.64 2.38
N GLN A 55 -8.56 2.17 2.61
CA GLN A 55 -8.25 0.81 3.06
C GLN A 55 -7.06 0.82 4.03
N SER A 56 -6.90 -0.27 4.77
CA SER A 56 -5.73 -0.54 5.60
C SER A 56 -5.28 -2.00 5.44
N ILE A 57 -4.26 -2.43 6.17
CA ILE A 57 -3.84 -3.84 6.16
C ILE A 57 -4.98 -4.78 6.57
N THR A 58 -5.85 -4.33 7.49
CA THR A 58 -6.93 -5.14 8.08
C THR A 58 -8.31 -4.83 7.53
N GLU A 59 -8.49 -3.67 6.90
CA GLU A 59 -9.78 -3.19 6.40
C GLU A 59 -9.77 -3.13 4.87
N PRO A 60 -10.73 -3.80 4.20
CA PRO A 60 -10.86 -3.70 2.75
C PRO A 60 -11.25 -2.28 2.33
N ALA A 61 -11.10 -2.00 1.05
CA ALA A 61 -11.40 -0.69 0.50
C ALA A 61 -12.88 -0.32 0.70
N ASN A 62 -13.13 0.76 1.42
CA ASN A 62 -14.44 1.34 1.66
C ASN A 62 -14.52 2.75 1.05
N LEU A 63 -15.71 3.12 0.59
CA LEU A 63 -15.99 4.47 0.12
C LEU A 63 -16.13 5.41 1.31
N CYS A 64 -15.53 6.59 1.18
CA CYS A 64 -15.58 7.64 2.18
C CYS A 64 -15.89 8.98 1.54
N SER A 65 -16.46 9.90 2.32
CA SER A 65 -16.59 11.31 1.97
C SER A 65 -15.71 12.15 2.86
N ARG A 66 -15.07 13.16 2.29
CA ARG A 66 -14.27 14.16 3.01
C ARG A 66 -14.71 15.57 2.63
N ASP A 67 -14.93 16.42 3.62
CA ASP A 67 -15.06 17.86 3.44
C ASP A 67 -13.80 18.50 4.05
N LEU A 68 -12.87 18.89 3.19
CA LEU A 68 -11.55 19.39 3.64
C LEU A 68 -11.64 20.76 4.31
N LYS A 69 -12.63 21.59 3.92
CA LYS A 69 -12.83 22.90 4.55
C LYS A 69 -13.39 22.77 5.98
N LYS A 70 -14.35 21.86 6.17
CA LYS A 70 -14.99 21.62 7.47
C LYS A 70 -14.26 20.58 8.30
N LYS A 71 -13.21 19.94 7.76
CA LYS A 71 -12.47 18.83 8.37
C LYS A 71 -13.39 17.68 8.78
N LYS A 72 -14.42 17.38 7.97
CA LYS A 72 -15.37 16.29 8.21
C LYS A 72 -14.97 15.07 7.39
N PHE A 73 -15.10 13.92 8.01
CA PHE A 73 -14.93 12.59 7.41
C PHE A 73 -16.14 11.74 7.73
N ALA A 74 -16.62 10.97 6.74
CA ALA A 74 -17.64 9.96 6.94
C ALA A 74 -17.36 8.75 6.04
N GLN A 75 -17.43 7.58 6.61
CA GLN A 75 -17.41 6.32 5.87
C GLN A 75 -18.80 6.07 5.28
N LEU A 76 -18.88 5.77 3.99
CA LEU A 76 -20.13 5.59 3.25
C LEU A 76 -20.50 4.12 3.07
N THR A 77 -19.50 3.23 3.00
CA THR A 77 -19.69 1.78 2.92
C THR A 77 -18.98 1.09 4.07
N HIS A 78 -19.45 -0.11 4.43
CA HIS A 78 -18.92 -0.86 5.58
C HIS A 78 -18.68 -2.32 5.16
N PHE A 79 -17.85 -2.53 4.13
CA PHE A 79 -17.48 -3.86 3.72
C PHE A 79 -16.61 -4.51 4.79
N ALA A 80 -17.02 -5.68 5.23
CA ALA A 80 -16.26 -6.48 6.17
C ALA A 80 -15.04 -7.14 5.49
N ASN A 81 -14.02 -7.48 6.29
CA ASN A 81 -12.89 -8.25 5.79
C ASN A 81 -13.38 -9.65 5.32
N PRO A 82 -13.25 -9.98 4.02
CA PRO A 82 -13.69 -11.27 3.49
C PRO A 82 -12.78 -12.43 3.90
N TYR A 83 -11.63 -12.15 4.54
CA TYR A 83 -10.63 -13.14 4.94
C TYR A 83 -10.36 -13.09 6.44
N PRO A 84 -11.33 -13.44 7.31
CA PRO A 84 -11.17 -13.31 8.77
C PRO A 84 -10.00 -14.12 9.32
N ALA A 85 -9.68 -15.27 8.73
CA ALA A 85 -8.52 -16.08 9.11
C ALA A 85 -7.17 -15.36 8.89
N MET A 86 -7.13 -14.34 8.03
CA MET A 86 -5.93 -13.56 7.70
C MET A 86 -5.80 -12.27 8.53
N ALA A 87 -6.77 -11.96 9.38
CA ALA A 87 -6.86 -10.66 10.05
C ALA A 87 -5.62 -10.32 10.89
N ASN A 88 -4.96 -11.32 11.46
CA ASN A 88 -3.79 -11.15 12.34
C ASN A 88 -2.46 -11.52 11.67
N VAL A 89 -2.46 -11.80 10.37
CA VAL A 89 -1.25 -12.07 9.61
C VAL A 89 -0.43 -10.78 9.53
N SER A 90 0.85 -10.87 9.89
CA SER A 90 1.77 -9.72 9.76
C SER A 90 2.09 -9.49 8.28
N LYS A 91 2.04 -8.24 7.86
CA LYS A 91 2.42 -7.80 6.53
C LYS A 91 3.41 -6.65 6.64
N GLN A 92 4.56 -6.81 6.01
CA GLN A 92 5.58 -5.77 6.00
C GLN A 92 6.27 -5.69 4.65
N LYS A 93 6.61 -4.47 4.25
CA LYS A 93 7.46 -4.21 3.10
C LYS A 93 8.92 -4.17 3.57
N ILE A 94 9.74 -5.03 3.01
CA ILE A 94 11.18 -5.05 3.30
C ILE A 94 11.98 -4.44 2.15
N LYS A 95 13.15 -3.91 2.49
CA LYS A 95 14.18 -3.47 1.52
C LYS A 95 15.42 -4.33 1.71
N TYR A 96 16.03 -4.71 0.62
CA TYR A 96 17.27 -5.46 0.63
C TYR A 96 18.15 -5.05 -0.56
N LYS A 97 19.43 -5.40 -0.49
CA LYS A 97 20.38 -5.11 -1.57
C LYS A 97 20.75 -6.38 -2.31
N ARG A 98 20.72 -6.31 -3.64
CA ARG A 98 21.36 -7.30 -4.50
C ARG A 98 22.88 -7.17 -4.41
N ALA A 99 23.63 -8.23 -4.78
CA ALA A 99 25.09 -8.25 -4.71
C ALA A 99 25.79 -7.12 -5.51
N ASP A 100 25.15 -6.63 -6.56
CA ASP A 100 25.62 -5.48 -7.36
C ASP A 100 25.27 -4.10 -6.77
N GLY A 101 24.70 -4.07 -5.55
CA GLY A 101 24.34 -2.87 -4.81
C GLY A 101 22.96 -2.29 -5.16
N LEU A 102 22.17 -2.93 -6.02
CA LEU A 102 20.83 -2.48 -6.36
C LEU A 102 19.88 -2.64 -5.18
N ASP A 103 19.16 -1.57 -4.82
CA ASP A 103 18.10 -1.62 -3.80
C ASP A 103 16.84 -2.25 -4.38
N LEU A 104 16.33 -3.25 -3.70
CA LEU A 104 15.15 -4.02 -4.07
C LEU A 104 14.14 -4.02 -2.93
N THR A 105 12.88 -4.35 -3.26
CA THR A 105 11.82 -4.50 -2.26
C THR A 105 11.08 -5.82 -2.42
N ALA A 106 10.47 -6.27 -1.31
CA ALA A 106 9.52 -7.38 -1.30
C ALA A 106 8.45 -7.13 -0.23
N THR A 107 7.31 -7.79 -0.35
CA THR A 107 6.30 -7.86 0.70
C THR A 107 6.40 -9.19 1.41
N VAL A 108 6.57 -9.17 2.72
CA VAL A 108 6.68 -10.36 3.57
C VAL A 108 5.40 -10.51 4.39
N TYR A 109 4.86 -11.72 4.39
CA TYR A 109 3.75 -12.12 5.25
C TYR A 109 4.26 -13.18 6.23
N LEU A 110 3.95 -12.98 7.51
CA LEU A 110 4.31 -13.90 8.58
C LEU A 110 3.05 -14.39 9.30
N PRO A 111 3.02 -15.66 9.79
CA PRO A 111 1.90 -16.17 10.55
C PRO A 111 1.53 -15.27 11.73
N ALA A 112 0.25 -15.29 12.09
CA ALA A 112 -0.24 -14.55 13.24
C ALA A 112 0.52 -14.94 14.53
N GLY A 113 1.04 -13.94 15.25
CA GLY A 113 1.74 -14.15 16.50
C GLY A 113 3.16 -14.73 16.38
N TYR A 114 3.69 -14.92 15.17
CA TYR A 114 5.05 -15.43 14.97
C TYR A 114 6.11 -14.55 15.63
N ASP A 115 6.95 -15.19 16.42
CA ASP A 115 8.13 -14.59 17.06
C ASP A 115 9.37 -15.42 16.71
N LYS A 116 10.27 -14.87 15.91
CA LYS A 116 11.48 -15.55 15.44
C LYS A 116 12.35 -16.11 16.59
N ALA A 117 12.37 -15.44 17.74
CA ALA A 117 13.19 -15.86 18.88
C ALA A 117 12.62 -17.11 19.57
N LYS A 118 11.31 -17.31 19.51
CA LYS A 118 10.59 -18.43 20.14
C LYS A 118 10.33 -19.56 19.17
N ASP A 119 9.88 -19.20 17.95
CA ASP A 119 9.35 -20.16 16.98
C ASP A 119 10.42 -20.67 16.01
N GLY A 120 11.60 -20.03 16.00
CA GLY A 120 12.69 -20.39 15.09
C GLY A 120 12.42 -19.99 13.63
N PRO A 121 13.21 -20.53 12.68
CA PRO A 121 13.07 -20.20 11.26
C PRO A 121 11.84 -20.85 10.64
N LEU A 122 11.17 -20.11 9.74
CA LEU A 122 10.04 -20.62 8.96
C LEU A 122 10.48 -21.06 7.55
N PRO A 123 9.82 -22.06 6.96
CA PRO A 123 9.96 -22.31 5.53
C PRO A 123 9.46 -21.10 4.75
N VAL A 124 10.18 -20.72 3.69
CA VAL A 124 9.87 -19.53 2.89
C VAL A 124 9.34 -19.96 1.53
N LEU A 125 8.16 -19.43 1.16
CA LEU A 125 7.64 -19.50 -0.20
C LEU A 125 7.81 -18.13 -0.85
N MET A 126 8.67 -18.06 -1.88
CA MET A 126 8.95 -16.84 -2.61
C MET A 126 8.18 -16.86 -3.93
N TRP A 127 7.38 -15.82 -4.17
CA TRP A 127 6.68 -15.58 -5.42
C TRP A 127 7.26 -14.35 -6.11
N ALA A 128 7.97 -14.55 -7.20
CA ALA A 128 8.65 -13.50 -7.94
C ALA A 128 8.23 -13.52 -9.41
N TYR A 129 8.19 -12.35 -10.02
CA TYR A 129 8.03 -12.16 -11.44
C TYR A 129 9.14 -11.23 -11.95
N PRO A 130 9.95 -11.66 -12.92
CA PRO A 130 11.00 -10.82 -13.48
C PRO A 130 10.38 -9.58 -14.14
N ARG A 131 11.00 -8.42 -13.97
CA ARG A 131 10.57 -7.16 -14.56
C ARG A 131 11.75 -6.48 -15.22
N GLU A 132 11.52 -5.95 -16.41
CA GLU A 132 12.45 -5.07 -17.10
C GLU A 132 12.30 -3.63 -16.59
N TYR A 133 13.43 -2.96 -16.40
CA TYR A 133 13.50 -1.55 -16.01
C TYR A 133 14.46 -0.80 -16.93
N LYS A 134 14.12 0.45 -17.23
CA LYS A 134 14.95 1.32 -18.10
C LYS A 134 16.21 1.80 -17.42
N SER A 135 16.27 1.79 -16.08
CA SER A 135 17.41 2.26 -15.30
C SER A 135 17.42 1.66 -13.90
N LYS A 136 18.61 1.69 -13.25
CA LYS A 136 18.77 1.31 -11.83
C LYS A 136 17.89 2.15 -10.89
N ALA A 137 17.76 3.46 -11.17
CA ALA A 137 16.92 4.35 -10.37
C ALA A 137 15.44 3.99 -10.44
N GLU A 138 14.96 3.51 -11.59
CA GLU A 138 13.58 3.05 -11.76
C GLU A 138 13.35 1.72 -11.04
N ALA A 139 14.29 0.79 -11.09
CA ALA A 139 14.24 -0.49 -10.39
C ALA A 139 14.24 -0.33 -8.85
N SER A 140 14.92 0.69 -8.33
CA SER A 140 15.04 0.95 -6.89
C SER A 140 13.85 1.70 -6.28
N GLN A 141 12.83 2.06 -7.08
CA GLN A 141 11.68 2.80 -6.58
C GLN A 141 10.74 1.91 -5.78
N VAL A 142 10.40 2.33 -4.57
CA VAL A 142 9.35 1.70 -3.78
C VAL A 142 8.00 2.01 -4.43
N ARG A 143 7.28 0.97 -4.84
CA ARG A 143 5.97 1.08 -5.50
C ARG A 143 4.87 0.53 -4.61
N GLY A 144 3.67 1.10 -4.74
CA GLY A 144 2.51 0.74 -3.95
C GLY A 144 2.67 1.12 -2.48
N SER A 145 1.65 0.85 -1.68
CA SER A 145 1.64 1.13 -0.24
C SER A 145 1.62 -0.16 0.56
N GLN A 146 2.38 -0.20 1.66
CA GLN A 146 2.30 -1.30 2.63
C GLN A 146 0.92 -1.40 3.30
N TYR A 147 0.15 -0.32 3.29
CA TYR A 147 -1.18 -0.24 3.90
C TYR A 147 -2.32 -0.68 2.98
N MET A 148 -2.01 -1.11 1.75
CA MET A 148 -3.04 -1.69 0.89
C MET A 148 -3.55 -3.00 1.47
N PHE A 149 -4.87 -3.18 1.47
CA PHE A 149 -5.49 -4.45 1.83
C PHE A 149 -5.01 -5.58 0.91
N THR A 150 -4.79 -6.76 1.46
CA THR A 150 -4.36 -7.92 0.68
C THR A 150 -5.58 -8.64 0.13
N ASN A 151 -5.86 -8.43 -1.16
CA ASN A 151 -6.87 -9.20 -1.88
C ASN A 151 -6.29 -10.56 -2.26
N ILE A 152 -6.92 -11.63 -1.80
CA ILE A 152 -6.46 -12.99 -2.02
C ILE A 152 -7.37 -13.65 -3.06
N ASN A 153 -6.80 -14.15 -4.14
CA ASN A 153 -7.49 -14.98 -5.12
C ASN A 153 -7.11 -16.47 -4.94
N TYR A 154 -7.74 -17.37 -5.68
CA TYR A 154 -7.51 -18.81 -5.57
C TYR A 154 -6.04 -19.24 -5.87
N GLY A 155 -5.32 -18.46 -6.65
CA GLY A 155 -3.91 -18.73 -7.01
C GLY A 155 -2.90 -17.99 -6.12
N SER A 156 -3.35 -17.24 -5.10
CA SER A 156 -2.44 -16.46 -4.26
C SER A 156 -1.61 -17.36 -3.34
N PRO A 157 -0.28 -17.23 -3.35
CA PRO A 157 0.59 -17.97 -2.43
C PRO A 157 0.38 -17.53 -0.96
N VAL A 158 -0.24 -16.38 -0.72
CA VAL A 158 -0.42 -15.81 0.63
C VAL A 158 -1.21 -16.73 1.56
N TYR A 159 -2.09 -17.58 1.03
CA TYR A 159 -2.81 -18.57 1.84
C TYR A 159 -1.90 -19.54 2.62
N TRP A 160 -0.71 -19.81 2.12
CA TRP A 160 0.23 -20.71 2.79
C TRP A 160 0.77 -20.16 4.12
N VAL A 161 0.60 -18.85 4.37
CA VAL A 161 0.94 -18.27 5.68
C VAL A 161 0.13 -18.91 6.81
N LEU A 162 -1.12 -19.34 6.54
CA LEU A 162 -1.97 -20.06 7.50
C LEU A 162 -1.50 -21.49 7.78
N ARG A 163 -0.51 -21.98 7.01
CA ARG A 163 0.13 -23.27 7.19
C ARG A 163 1.55 -23.17 7.74
N GLY A 164 1.90 -22.00 8.29
CA GLY A 164 3.19 -21.78 8.93
C GLY A 164 4.33 -21.41 7.98
N PHE A 165 4.04 -21.00 6.74
CA PHE A 165 5.05 -20.50 5.82
C PHE A 165 5.24 -18.99 5.99
N CYS A 166 6.47 -18.52 5.84
CA CYS A 166 6.75 -17.15 5.51
C CYS A 166 6.52 -16.96 3.99
N ILE A 167 5.72 -16.00 3.60
CA ILE A 167 5.46 -15.73 2.18
C ILE A 167 6.18 -14.43 1.78
N MET A 168 6.96 -14.50 0.70
CA MET A 168 7.55 -13.33 0.07
C MET A 168 6.88 -13.09 -1.29
N GLU A 169 6.14 -12.00 -1.39
CA GLU A 169 5.42 -11.58 -2.60
C GLU A 169 5.97 -10.27 -3.15
N ASN A 170 5.71 -10.02 -4.43
CA ASN A 170 6.21 -8.84 -5.13
C ASN A 170 7.72 -8.66 -4.97
N VAL A 171 8.43 -9.80 -4.97
CA VAL A 171 9.89 -9.81 -4.93
C VAL A 171 10.40 -9.22 -6.24
N GLU A 172 11.14 -8.13 -6.15
CA GLU A 172 11.68 -7.49 -7.33
C GLU A 172 12.86 -8.30 -7.87
N MET A 173 12.76 -8.67 -9.14
CA MET A 173 13.81 -9.38 -9.89
C MET A 173 14.04 -8.64 -11.22
N PRO A 174 14.74 -7.50 -11.19
CA PRO A 174 15.09 -6.78 -12.41
C PRO A 174 16.10 -7.54 -13.23
N ILE A 175 15.86 -7.62 -14.53
CA ILE A 175 16.72 -8.16 -15.56
C ILE A 175 17.42 -7.03 -16.30
#